data_4e050c685c5bc7345fccea81f328a42f
#
_entry.id   4e050c685c5bc7345fccea81f328a42f
#
_cell.length_a   1.000
_cell.length_b   1.000
_cell.length_c   1.000
_cell.angle_alpha   90.00
_cell.angle_beta   90.00
_cell.angle_gamma   90.00
#
_symmetry.space_group_name_H-M   'P 1'
#
loop_
_entity.id
_entity.type
_entity.pdbx_description
1 polymer ?
#
loop_
_entity_poly.entity_id
_entity_poly.type
_entity_poly.pdbx_seq_one_letter_code
_entity_poly.pdbx_strand_id
1 'polypeptide(L)'
;MHTLKKLYCRCFQISFRTALPLMPYREPKLIDGFSGVPKVLRKHSITRLLLVTDPGVYSLGLTTPLEQILKKAGITCIVYKDTVANPTSANVEDAKKLYLKKHCQALLAFGGGSSMDCAKGVGARLARPNKSLAKMEGILHVMHKLPLLIAVPTTAGTGSETTLAAVITDADTH
;
A
#
# COMPACT_ATOMS: atom_id res chain seq x y z
N MET A 1 3.67 32.97 -20.17
CA MET A 1 3.77 31.49 -20.02
C MET A 1 3.18 30.95 -18.70
N HIS A 2 3.16 31.70 -17.59
CA HIS A 2 2.60 31.24 -16.31
C HIS A 2 1.07 31.15 -16.24
N THR A 3 0.34 32.03 -16.95
CA THR A 3 -1.13 32.11 -16.86
C THR A 3 -1.83 30.92 -17.54
N LEU A 4 -1.35 30.50 -18.70
CA LEU A 4 -1.88 29.32 -19.41
C LEU A 4 -1.66 28.03 -18.63
N LYS A 5 -0.49 27.85 -18.00
CA LYS A 5 -0.22 26.68 -17.13
C LYS A 5 -1.14 26.68 -15.91
N LYS A 6 -1.39 27.83 -15.28
CA LYS A 6 -2.33 27.95 -14.17
C LYS A 6 -3.77 27.60 -14.58
N LEU A 7 -4.19 28.06 -15.76
CA LEU A 7 -5.52 27.76 -16.29
C LEU A 7 -5.67 26.26 -16.57
N TYR A 8 -4.68 25.65 -17.22
CA TYR A 8 -4.64 24.21 -17.46
C TYR A 8 -4.73 23.40 -16.15
N CYS A 9 -3.91 23.75 -15.14
CA CYS A 9 -3.97 23.07 -13.84
C CYS A 9 -5.34 23.22 -13.16
N ARG A 10 -5.97 24.40 -13.22
CA ARG A 10 -7.31 24.61 -12.65
C ARG A 10 -8.37 23.80 -13.39
N CYS A 11 -8.36 23.81 -14.72
CA CYS A 11 -9.28 23.00 -15.52
C CYS A 11 -9.11 21.51 -15.22
N PHE A 12 -7.87 21.03 -15.12
CA PHE A 12 -7.58 19.64 -14.74
C PHE A 12 -8.11 19.30 -13.33
N GLN A 13 -7.86 20.20 -12.34
CA GLN A 13 -8.35 19.99 -10.98
C GLN A 13 -9.89 19.97 -10.90
N ILE A 14 -10.57 20.83 -11.64
CA ILE A 14 -12.03 20.87 -11.69
C ILE A 14 -12.56 19.62 -12.35
N SER A 15 -12.01 19.20 -13.49
CA SER A 15 -12.39 17.97 -14.20
C SER A 15 -12.16 16.74 -13.32
N PHE A 16 -11.03 16.68 -12.61
CA PHE A 16 -10.73 15.59 -11.71
C PHE A 16 -11.70 15.55 -10.51
N ARG A 17 -12.00 16.71 -9.92
CA ARG A 17 -12.95 16.83 -8.81
C ARG A 17 -14.37 16.39 -9.20
N THR A 18 -14.81 16.69 -10.40
CA THR A 18 -16.13 16.26 -10.92
C THR A 18 -16.16 14.78 -11.29
N ALA A 19 -15.03 14.20 -11.70
CA ALA A 19 -14.92 12.79 -12.05
C ALA A 19 -14.73 11.88 -10.80
N LEU A 20 -14.20 12.39 -9.70
CA LEU A 20 -13.94 11.64 -8.46
C LEU A 20 -15.13 10.81 -7.96
N PRO A 21 -16.37 11.33 -7.90
CA PRO A 21 -17.54 10.57 -7.45
C PRO A 21 -17.90 9.40 -8.37
N LEU A 22 -17.48 9.45 -9.64
CA LEU A 22 -17.73 8.39 -10.64
C LEU A 22 -16.61 7.33 -10.66
N MET A 23 -15.49 7.60 -9.98
CA MET A 23 -14.38 6.67 -9.89
C MET A 23 -14.61 5.64 -8.78
N PRO A 24 -14.09 4.41 -8.90
CA PRO A 24 -14.13 3.40 -7.85
C PRO A 24 -13.17 3.73 -6.70
N TYR A 25 -13.20 4.98 -6.22
CA TYR A 25 -12.42 5.42 -5.07
C TYR A 25 -13.05 4.88 -3.79
N ARG A 26 -12.23 4.32 -2.92
CA ARG A 26 -12.64 3.90 -1.58
C ARG A 26 -11.98 4.80 -0.56
N GLU A 27 -12.79 5.50 0.18
CA GLU A 27 -12.30 6.27 1.32
C GLU A 27 -11.66 5.34 2.35
N PRO A 28 -10.48 5.71 2.88
CA PRO A 28 -9.87 5.01 3.99
C PRO A 28 -10.82 5.01 5.19
N LYS A 29 -10.93 3.85 5.84
CA LYS A 29 -11.71 3.72 7.08
C LYS A 29 -10.75 3.62 8.25
N LEU A 30 -10.97 4.43 9.26
CA LEU A 30 -10.21 4.34 10.50
C LEU A 30 -10.55 3.05 11.24
N ILE A 31 -9.53 2.41 11.77
CA ILE A 31 -9.63 1.22 12.62
C ILE A 31 -9.20 1.64 14.02
N ASP A 32 -10.01 1.30 15.00
CA ASP A 32 -9.71 1.59 16.41
C ASP A 32 -8.61 0.66 16.94
N GLY A 33 -7.39 1.16 16.86
CA GLY A 33 -6.19 0.48 17.33
C GLY A 33 -5.93 -0.89 16.70
N PHE A 34 -4.94 -1.59 17.21
CA PHE A 34 -4.57 -2.92 16.70
C PHE A 34 -5.64 -3.98 16.96
N SER A 35 -6.43 -3.83 18.02
CA SER A 35 -7.52 -4.75 18.35
C SER A 35 -8.63 -4.80 17.33
N GLY A 36 -8.79 -3.72 16.55
CA GLY A 36 -9.75 -3.63 15.45
C GLY A 36 -9.34 -4.40 14.19
N VAL A 37 -8.02 -4.61 13.98
CA VAL A 37 -7.50 -5.24 12.76
C VAL A 37 -8.06 -6.66 12.54
N PRO A 38 -8.09 -7.58 13.53
CA PRO A 38 -8.67 -8.91 13.33
C PRO A 38 -10.16 -8.88 12.96
N LYS A 39 -10.92 -7.92 13.46
CA LYS A 39 -12.36 -7.78 13.12
C LYS A 39 -12.53 -7.46 11.64
N VAL A 40 -11.70 -6.54 11.11
CA VAL A 40 -11.72 -6.18 9.68
C VAL A 40 -11.31 -7.38 8.82
N LEU A 41 -10.25 -8.09 9.18
CA LEU A 41 -9.78 -9.25 8.43
C LEU A 41 -10.83 -10.38 8.40
N ARG A 42 -11.46 -10.69 9.54
CA ARG A 42 -12.53 -11.70 9.61
C ARG A 42 -13.74 -11.33 8.77
N LYS A 43 -14.14 -10.05 8.75
CA LYS A 43 -15.24 -9.57 7.89
C LYS A 43 -14.99 -9.83 6.41
N HIS A 44 -13.74 -9.91 6.00
CA HIS A 44 -13.33 -10.23 4.63
C HIS A 44 -12.86 -11.68 4.45
N SER A 45 -13.09 -12.55 5.45
CA SER A 45 -12.68 -13.96 5.43
C SER A 45 -11.18 -14.15 5.20
N ILE A 46 -10.36 -13.22 5.71
CA ILE A 46 -8.90 -13.24 5.58
C ILE A 46 -8.29 -13.94 6.76
N THR A 47 -7.56 -15.00 6.49
CA THR A 47 -6.85 -15.80 7.49
C THR A 47 -5.33 -15.66 7.38
N ARG A 48 -4.84 -15.03 6.31
CA ARG A 48 -3.40 -14.89 6.05
C ARG A 48 -3.12 -13.55 5.37
N LEU A 49 -2.17 -12.79 5.90
CA LEU A 49 -1.77 -11.50 5.34
C LEU A 49 -0.25 -11.37 5.20
N LEU A 50 0.19 -10.49 4.31
CA LEU A 50 1.58 -10.02 4.23
C LEU A 50 1.69 -8.68 4.96
N LEU A 51 2.53 -8.62 5.99
CA LEU A 51 2.95 -7.40 6.64
C LEU A 51 4.20 -6.89 5.92
N VAL A 52 4.13 -5.68 5.39
CA VAL A 52 5.24 -4.99 4.69
C VAL A 52 5.77 -3.91 5.61
N THR A 53 7.06 -3.97 5.92
CA THR A 53 7.74 -3.03 6.84
C THR A 53 9.19 -2.84 6.40
N ASP A 54 9.90 -1.99 7.10
CA ASP A 54 11.33 -1.76 6.92
C ASP A 54 12.16 -2.42 8.04
N PRO A 55 13.49 -2.61 7.83
CA PRO A 55 14.36 -3.27 8.82
C PRO A 55 14.40 -2.52 10.16
N GLY A 56 14.32 -1.19 10.13
CA GLY A 56 14.39 -0.36 11.35
C GLY A 56 13.16 -0.57 12.24
N VAL A 57 11.98 -0.42 11.69
CA VAL A 57 10.70 -0.64 12.39
C VAL A 57 10.64 -2.07 12.94
N TYR A 58 11.07 -3.05 12.13
CA TYR A 58 11.03 -4.46 12.54
C TYR A 58 12.01 -4.76 13.66
N SER A 59 13.26 -4.29 13.56
CA SER A 59 14.31 -4.54 14.59
C SER A 59 13.98 -3.92 15.95
N LEU A 60 13.24 -2.81 15.95
CA LEU A 60 12.74 -2.16 17.17
C LEU A 60 11.54 -2.91 17.78
N GLY A 61 11.06 -3.98 17.17
CA GLY A 61 9.94 -4.78 17.66
C GLY A 61 8.59 -4.07 17.62
N LEU A 62 8.44 -2.99 16.86
CA LEU A 62 7.20 -2.19 16.79
C LEU A 62 6.02 -2.96 16.19
N THR A 63 6.29 -3.98 15.37
CA THR A 63 5.26 -4.84 14.78
C THR A 63 4.78 -5.94 15.76
N THR A 64 5.58 -6.28 16.77
CA THR A 64 5.34 -7.41 17.67
C THR A 64 3.96 -7.39 18.35
N PRO A 65 3.47 -6.26 18.90
CA PRO A 65 2.14 -6.23 19.52
C PRO A 65 1.02 -6.63 18.54
N LEU A 66 1.10 -6.13 17.29
CA LEU A 66 0.12 -6.46 16.26
C LEU A 66 0.23 -7.93 15.83
N GLU A 67 1.43 -8.45 15.63
CA GLU A 67 1.67 -9.85 15.29
C GLU A 67 1.09 -10.80 16.35
N GLN A 68 1.27 -10.46 17.64
CA GLN A 68 0.70 -11.24 18.75
C GLN A 68 -0.84 -11.23 18.74
N ILE A 69 -1.45 -10.08 18.47
CA ILE A 69 -2.91 -9.94 18.35
C ILE A 69 -3.43 -10.79 17.20
N LEU A 70 -2.77 -10.72 16.04
CA LEU A 70 -3.13 -11.52 14.86
C LEU A 70 -3.00 -13.02 15.14
N LYS A 71 -1.90 -13.44 15.77
CA LYS A 71 -1.67 -14.85 16.18
C LYS A 71 -2.77 -15.34 17.12
N LYS A 72 -3.12 -14.57 18.16
CA LYS A 72 -4.22 -14.90 19.08
C LYS A 72 -5.57 -15.00 18.37
N ALA A 73 -5.74 -14.23 17.29
CA ALA A 73 -6.96 -14.26 16.47
C ALA A 73 -7.00 -15.40 15.44
N GLY A 74 -5.96 -16.25 15.35
CA GLY A 74 -5.84 -17.33 14.37
C GLY A 74 -5.48 -16.83 12.97
N ILE A 75 -4.94 -15.63 12.84
CA ILE A 75 -4.55 -15.03 11.54
C ILE A 75 -3.04 -15.17 11.37
N THR A 76 -2.62 -15.80 10.27
CA THR A 76 -1.20 -15.96 9.94
C THR A 76 -0.66 -14.63 9.38
N CYS A 77 0.34 -14.08 10.05
CA CYS A 77 1.08 -12.89 9.61
C CYS A 77 2.41 -13.32 9.00
N ILE A 78 2.60 -13.07 7.71
CA ILE A 78 3.88 -13.24 7.02
C ILE A 78 4.54 -11.86 6.96
N VAL A 79 5.81 -11.76 7.32
CA VAL A 79 6.51 -10.47 7.37
C VAL A 79 7.49 -10.35 6.20
N TYR A 80 7.39 -9.26 5.46
CA TYR A 80 8.40 -8.75 4.54
C TYR A 80 9.00 -7.49 5.16
N LYS A 81 10.26 -7.54 5.53
CA LYS A 81 10.96 -6.50 6.32
C LYS A 81 12.09 -5.79 5.58
N ASP A 82 12.22 -6.04 4.27
CA ASP A 82 13.36 -5.58 3.49
C ASP A 82 13.03 -4.34 2.64
N THR A 83 11.98 -3.60 3.00
CA THR A 83 11.65 -2.33 2.33
C THR A 83 12.71 -1.29 2.65
N VAL A 84 13.30 -0.70 1.61
CA VAL A 84 14.28 0.39 1.75
C VAL A 84 13.61 1.75 1.72
N ALA A 85 14.33 2.79 2.16
CA ALA A 85 13.91 4.17 1.91
C ALA A 85 13.80 4.40 0.40
N ASN A 86 12.68 5.01 -0.06
CA ASN A 86 12.34 5.08 -1.49
C ASN A 86 12.30 3.67 -2.12
N PRO A 87 11.24 2.90 -1.87
CA PRO A 87 11.18 1.50 -2.26
C PRO A 87 11.39 1.33 -3.75
N THR A 88 12.14 0.30 -4.12
CA THR A 88 12.45 0.00 -5.51
C THR A 88 11.45 -0.96 -6.13
N SER A 89 11.43 -1.03 -7.46
CA SER A 89 10.68 -2.06 -8.20
C SER A 89 11.05 -3.48 -7.75
N ALA A 90 12.31 -3.72 -7.39
CA ALA A 90 12.77 -5.00 -6.84
C ALA A 90 12.12 -5.33 -5.49
N ASN A 91 12.06 -4.38 -4.55
CA ASN A 91 11.36 -4.58 -3.26
C ASN A 91 9.90 -5.00 -3.47
N VAL A 92 9.22 -4.36 -4.40
CA VAL A 92 7.82 -4.67 -4.72
C VAL A 92 7.68 -6.09 -5.29
N GLU A 93 8.53 -6.47 -6.23
CA GLU A 93 8.46 -7.81 -6.84
C GLU A 93 8.82 -8.93 -5.83
N ASP A 94 9.78 -8.70 -4.93
CA ASP A 94 10.15 -9.69 -3.92
C ASP A 94 9.06 -9.85 -2.86
N ALA A 95 8.47 -8.75 -2.40
CA ALA A 95 7.31 -8.79 -1.51
C ALA A 95 6.11 -9.48 -2.17
N LYS A 96 5.86 -9.21 -3.46
CA LYS A 96 4.81 -9.89 -4.24
C LYS A 96 5.07 -11.38 -4.38
N LYS A 97 6.31 -11.80 -4.68
CA LYS A 97 6.68 -13.23 -4.71
C LYS A 97 6.37 -13.90 -3.37
N LEU A 98 6.73 -13.25 -2.26
CA LEU A 98 6.45 -13.75 -0.92
C LEU A 98 4.94 -13.85 -0.66
N TYR A 99 4.16 -12.82 -1.04
CA TYR A 99 2.70 -12.81 -0.93
C TYR A 99 2.08 -14.03 -1.64
N LEU A 100 2.47 -14.28 -2.88
CA LEU A 100 1.96 -15.39 -3.69
C LEU A 100 2.42 -16.74 -3.14
N LYS A 101 3.71 -16.91 -2.83
CA LYS A 101 4.29 -18.14 -2.27
C LYS A 101 3.63 -18.56 -0.96
N LYS A 102 3.24 -17.58 -0.14
CA LYS A 102 2.61 -17.82 1.16
C LYS A 102 1.09 -17.78 1.12
N HIS A 103 0.48 -17.66 -0.06
CA HIS A 103 -0.96 -17.57 -0.26
C HIS A 103 -1.63 -16.52 0.62
N CYS A 104 -1.02 -15.34 0.70
CA CYS A 104 -1.59 -14.19 1.42
C CYS A 104 -2.84 -13.68 0.70
N GLN A 105 -3.77 -13.11 1.46
CA GLN A 105 -5.07 -12.64 0.97
C GLN A 105 -5.24 -11.12 1.15
N ALA A 106 -4.40 -10.53 2.00
CA ALA A 106 -4.40 -9.09 2.28
C ALA A 106 -2.98 -8.58 2.48
N LEU A 107 -2.85 -7.26 2.43
CA LEU A 107 -1.63 -6.52 2.71
C LEU A 107 -1.83 -5.69 3.98
N LEU A 108 -0.79 -5.57 4.78
CA LEU A 108 -0.71 -4.66 5.91
C LEU A 108 0.63 -3.92 5.80
N ALA A 109 0.59 -2.61 5.63
CA ALA A 109 1.77 -1.76 5.64
C ALA A 109 1.99 -1.22 7.06
N PHE A 110 3.15 -1.48 7.63
CA PHE A 110 3.52 -0.99 8.96
C PHE A 110 4.84 -0.22 8.85
N GLY A 111 4.81 1.09 9.02
CA GLY A 111 6.01 1.93 8.89
C GLY A 111 5.72 3.33 8.36
N GLY A 112 6.73 3.95 7.77
CA GLY A 112 6.61 5.24 7.11
C GLY A 112 6.07 5.16 5.68
N GLY A 113 6.18 6.27 4.94
CA GLY A 113 5.73 6.38 3.55
C GLY A 113 6.29 5.29 2.65
N SER A 114 7.56 4.91 2.83
CA SER A 114 8.21 3.86 2.03
C SER A 114 7.53 2.50 2.18
N SER A 115 7.22 2.07 3.41
CA SER A 115 6.49 0.82 3.67
C SER A 115 5.08 0.85 3.07
N MET A 116 4.41 2.02 3.14
CA MET A 116 3.08 2.23 2.53
C MET A 116 3.15 2.11 1.01
N ASP A 117 4.10 2.78 0.39
CA ASP A 117 4.24 2.83 -1.06
C ASP A 117 4.68 1.47 -1.62
N CYS A 118 5.57 0.75 -0.92
CA CYS A 118 5.92 -0.63 -1.26
C CYS A 118 4.67 -1.53 -1.26
N ALA A 119 3.88 -1.49 -0.19
CA ALA A 119 2.67 -2.30 -0.08
C ALA A 119 1.62 -1.95 -1.16
N LYS A 120 1.46 -0.67 -1.50
CA LYS A 120 0.61 -0.25 -2.64
C LYS A 120 1.14 -0.78 -3.97
N GLY A 121 2.46 -0.71 -4.19
CA GLY A 121 3.11 -1.27 -5.37
C GLY A 121 2.83 -2.77 -5.51
N VAL A 122 2.95 -3.53 -4.41
CA VAL A 122 2.58 -4.95 -4.36
C VAL A 122 1.12 -5.13 -4.75
N GLY A 123 0.21 -4.34 -4.17
CA GLY A 123 -1.21 -4.36 -4.49
C GLY A 123 -1.48 -4.10 -5.98
N ALA A 124 -0.82 -3.10 -6.56
CA ALA A 124 -0.92 -2.77 -7.98
C ALA A 124 -0.44 -3.92 -8.88
N ARG A 125 0.69 -4.54 -8.54
CA ARG A 125 1.24 -5.70 -9.26
C ARG A 125 0.38 -6.94 -9.15
N LEU A 126 -0.30 -7.15 -8.03
CA LEU A 126 -1.27 -8.23 -7.85
C LEU A 126 -2.54 -7.99 -8.68
N ALA A 127 -3.01 -6.73 -8.75
CA ALA A 127 -4.18 -6.34 -9.53
C ALA A 127 -3.91 -6.35 -11.07
N ARG A 128 -2.65 -6.15 -11.47
CA ARG A 128 -2.20 -6.11 -12.87
C ARG A 128 -0.99 -7.04 -13.09
N PRO A 129 -1.13 -8.36 -12.99
CA PRO A 129 0.00 -9.30 -13.00
C PRO A 129 0.82 -9.24 -14.31
N ASN A 130 0.20 -8.89 -15.42
CA ASN A 130 0.82 -8.82 -16.76
C ASN A 130 1.44 -7.46 -17.09
N LYS A 131 1.37 -6.46 -16.17
CA LYS A 131 2.01 -5.15 -16.37
C LYS A 131 3.16 -4.96 -15.40
N SER A 132 4.33 -4.53 -15.88
CA SER A 132 5.42 -4.08 -15.01
C SER A 132 5.05 -2.76 -14.30
N LEU A 133 5.76 -2.42 -13.22
CA LEU A 133 5.56 -1.15 -12.51
C LEU A 133 5.79 0.05 -13.42
N ALA A 134 6.83 0.04 -14.26
CA ALA A 134 7.12 1.08 -15.23
C ALA A 134 5.94 1.33 -16.20
N LYS A 135 5.22 0.27 -16.62
CA LYS A 135 4.02 0.40 -17.46
C LYS A 135 2.78 0.88 -16.69
N MET A 136 2.87 1.01 -15.38
CA MET A 136 1.81 1.54 -14.51
C MET A 136 2.15 2.94 -13.97
N GLU A 137 3.24 3.54 -14.43
CA GLU A 137 3.61 4.92 -14.13
C GLU A 137 2.52 5.88 -14.59
N GLY A 138 2.21 6.88 -13.75
CA GLY A 138 1.20 7.90 -14.03
C GLY A 138 -0.13 7.68 -13.28
N ILE A 139 -1.08 8.59 -13.55
CA ILE A 139 -2.35 8.64 -12.84
C ILE A 139 -3.33 7.65 -13.49
N LEU A 140 -4.05 6.88 -12.66
CA LEU A 140 -5.15 5.99 -13.09
C LEU A 140 -4.75 4.80 -13.98
N HIS A 141 -3.48 4.41 -14.02
CA HIS A 141 -3.04 3.30 -14.85
C HIS A 141 -3.33 1.91 -14.24
N VAL A 142 -3.60 1.83 -12.95
CA VAL A 142 -3.97 0.56 -12.30
C VAL A 142 -5.44 0.21 -12.52
N MET A 143 -6.37 1.10 -12.22
CA MET A 143 -7.83 1.00 -12.46
C MET A 143 -8.46 -0.37 -12.14
N HIS A 144 -7.86 -1.13 -11.24
CA HIS A 144 -8.32 -2.45 -10.80
C HIS A 144 -8.41 -2.48 -9.28
N LYS A 145 -9.30 -3.35 -8.80
CA LYS A 145 -9.47 -3.58 -7.37
C LYS A 145 -8.21 -4.22 -6.79
N LEU A 146 -7.58 -3.54 -5.84
CA LEU A 146 -6.46 -4.06 -5.07
C LEU A 146 -6.95 -5.03 -3.98
N PRO A 147 -6.09 -5.95 -3.50
CA PRO A 147 -6.34 -6.66 -2.24
C PRO A 147 -6.63 -5.68 -1.09
N LEU A 148 -7.25 -6.17 -0.02
CA LEU A 148 -7.42 -5.35 1.17
C LEU A 148 -6.04 -4.88 1.65
N LEU A 149 -5.88 -3.57 1.83
CA LEU A 149 -4.69 -2.95 2.38
C LEU A 149 -5.04 -2.26 3.69
N ILE A 150 -4.34 -2.60 4.75
CA ILE A 150 -4.41 -1.94 6.05
C ILE A 150 -3.11 -1.16 6.23
N ALA A 151 -3.21 0.10 6.62
CA ALA A 151 -2.07 0.97 6.87
C ALA A 151 -1.91 1.28 8.37
N VAL A 152 -0.70 1.13 8.87
CA VAL A 152 -0.29 1.49 10.24
C VAL A 152 0.89 2.45 10.13
N PRO A 153 0.62 3.77 10.02
CA PRO A 153 1.67 4.76 9.86
C PRO A 153 2.46 4.94 11.16
N THR A 154 3.79 5.00 11.04
CA THR A 154 4.72 5.33 12.14
C THR A 154 5.32 6.72 12.00
N THR A 155 5.09 7.39 10.88
CA THR A 155 5.56 8.76 10.62
C THR A 155 4.38 9.67 10.33
N ALA A 156 4.39 10.87 10.90
CA ALA A 156 3.41 11.89 10.60
C ALA A 156 3.80 12.71 9.37
N GLY A 157 2.81 13.24 8.66
CA GLY A 157 2.99 14.24 7.61
C GLY A 157 3.15 13.70 6.19
N THR A 158 3.38 12.41 5.97
CA THR A 158 3.50 11.85 4.62
C THR A 158 2.15 11.71 3.91
N GLY A 159 1.08 11.44 4.65
CA GLY A 159 -0.25 11.18 4.09
C GLY A 159 -0.32 9.94 3.20
N SER A 160 0.74 9.13 3.13
CA SER A 160 0.80 7.97 2.24
C SER A 160 -0.30 6.94 2.55
N GLU A 161 -0.81 6.90 3.78
CA GLU A 161 -1.91 6.03 4.19
C GLU A 161 -3.25 6.38 3.51
N THR A 162 -3.40 7.62 3.04
CA THR A 162 -4.65 8.12 2.42
C THR A 162 -4.51 8.41 0.93
N THR A 163 -3.28 8.48 0.38
CA THR A 163 -3.06 8.81 -1.02
C THR A 163 -3.33 7.63 -1.95
N LEU A 164 -3.80 7.94 -3.17
CA LEU A 164 -3.96 6.97 -4.27
C LEU A 164 -2.63 6.64 -4.96
N ALA A 165 -1.61 7.49 -4.77
CA ALA A 165 -0.30 7.35 -5.39
C ALA A 165 0.66 6.53 -4.53
N ALA A 166 1.65 5.91 -5.16
CA ALA A 166 2.83 5.33 -4.54
C ALA A 166 4.07 5.83 -5.29
N VAL A 167 5.09 6.22 -4.54
CA VAL A 167 6.38 6.61 -5.11
C VAL A 167 7.30 5.39 -5.04
N ILE A 168 7.70 4.88 -6.21
CA ILE A 168 8.54 3.69 -6.33
C ILE A 168 9.66 4.03 -7.31
N THR A 169 10.88 3.80 -6.89
CA THR A 169 12.07 4.01 -7.72
C THR A 169 12.25 2.82 -8.66
N ASP A 170 12.50 3.07 -9.93
CA ASP A 170 12.85 2.00 -10.85
C ASP A 170 14.28 1.52 -10.55
N ALA A 171 14.45 0.21 -10.33
CA ALA A 171 15.76 -0.36 -10.03
C ALA A 171 16.69 -0.43 -11.27
N ASP A 172 16.12 -0.32 -12.47
CA ASP A 172 16.85 -0.47 -13.72
C ASP A 172 17.31 0.88 -14.32
N THR A 173 16.80 2.01 -13.82
CA THR A 173 17.06 3.36 -14.39
C THR A 173 17.81 4.31 -13.45
N HIS A 174 18.50 3.78 -12.46
CA HIS A 174 19.40 4.57 -11.58
C HIS A 174 20.68 4.99 -12.29
#